data_485ed3dac201b22b66c8c3e5f3b1e150
#
_entry.id   485ed3dac201b22b66c8c3e5f3b1e150
#
_cell.length_a   1.000
_cell.length_b   1.000
_cell.length_c   1.000
_cell.angle_alpha   90.00
_cell.angle_beta   90.00
_cell.angle_gamma   90.00
#
_symmetry.space_group_name_H-M   'P 1'
#
loop_
_entity.id
_entity.type
_entity.pdbx_description
1 polymer ?
#
loop_
_entity_poly.entity_id
_entity_poly.type
_entity_poly.pdbx_seq_one_letter_code
_entity_poly.pdbx_strand_id
1 'polypeptide(L)'
;MPRAPAVGSALGPGPGAQGPGQCELYSPGALFSWPELQAMAADGVLTQLYQRGYLPPGAPASPQLRARAAALAVAPAIRQRVVAGRMTAAWIYGCAAEPDRLALLVDANRRISSLRSARGCTFHEVRLGPFDVVSMGGLMVSSPLRTALDVALHVEAERAVPALTALLARPELGVRLRLLRLAVDASPRVPHRRAALAKLSALAPPPGEPLPGGTAPGEAGPVGAGRRG
;
A
#
# COMPACT_ATOMS: atom_id res chain seq x y z
N MET A 1 -65.41 1.74 1.92
CA MET A 1 -64.46 0.73 1.47
C MET A 1 -63.27 1.43 0.86
N PRO A 2 -62.19 1.66 1.59
CA PRO A 2 -60.94 2.15 0.99
C PRO A 2 -60.00 0.99 0.68
N ARG A 3 -59.46 1.04 -0.51
CA ARG A 3 -58.58 0.08 -1.17
C ARG A 3 -57.14 0.22 -0.61
N ALA A 4 -56.51 -0.90 -0.20
CA ALA A 4 -55.11 -0.93 0.26
C ALA A 4 -54.14 -0.69 -0.89
N PRO A 5 -53.01 -0.03 -0.64
CA PRO A 5 -51.93 0.12 -1.64
C PRO A 5 -51.07 -1.15 -1.68
N ALA A 6 -50.70 -1.53 -2.91
CA ALA A 6 -49.83 -2.63 -3.22
C ALA A 6 -48.39 -2.35 -2.73
N VAL A 7 -47.81 -3.27 -1.99
CA VAL A 7 -46.41 -3.29 -1.60
C VAL A 7 -45.59 -3.68 -2.83
N GLY A 8 -44.90 -2.71 -3.42
CA GLY A 8 -43.93 -2.97 -4.46
C GLY A 8 -42.67 -3.61 -3.86
N SER A 9 -42.41 -4.87 -4.20
CA SER A 9 -41.14 -5.54 -3.95
C SER A 9 -40.05 -4.86 -4.74
N ALA A 10 -39.21 -4.10 -4.04
CA ALA A 10 -37.91 -3.67 -4.57
C ALA A 10 -36.99 -4.89 -4.66
N LEU A 11 -36.87 -5.45 -5.86
CA LEU A 11 -35.74 -6.32 -6.19
C LEU A 11 -34.47 -5.52 -6.00
N GLY A 12 -33.66 -5.94 -5.02
CA GLY A 12 -32.30 -5.45 -4.86
C GLY A 12 -31.49 -5.71 -6.13
N PRO A 13 -30.44 -4.89 -6.41
CA PRO A 13 -29.61 -5.09 -7.58
C PRO A 13 -28.97 -6.48 -7.50
N GLY A 14 -29.28 -7.31 -8.48
CA GLY A 14 -28.61 -8.60 -8.70
C GLY A 14 -27.09 -8.39 -8.88
N PRO A 15 -26.27 -9.46 -8.76
CA PRO A 15 -24.83 -9.36 -8.93
C PRO A 15 -24.55 -8.77 -10.32
N GLY A 16 -24.09 -7.52 -10.36
CA GLY A 16 -23.84 -6.77 -11.58
C GLY A 16 -22.89 -7.52 -12.49
N ALA A 17 -23.29 -7.72 -13.74
CA ALA A 17 -22.44 -8.21 -14.82
C ALA A 17 -21.18 -7.35 -14.88
N GLN A 18 -20.05 -7.91 -14.40
CA GLN A 18 -18.74 -7.28 -14.50
C GLN A 18 -18.31 -7.31 -15.96
N GLY A 19 -17.93 -6.16 -16.51
CA GLY A 19 -17.49 -6.03 -17.89
C GLY A 19 -16.25 -6.90 -18.19
N PRO A 20 -16.00 -7.28 -19.44
CA PRO A 20 -14.88 -8.11 -19.83
C PRO A 20 -13.56 -7.38 -19.55
N GLY A 21 -12.77 -7.89 -18.59
CA GLY A 21 -11.45 -7.36 -18.25
C GLY A 21 -11.13 -7.20 -16.76
N GLN A 22 -12.07 -7.38 -15.83
CA GLN A 22 -11.75 -7.38 -14.42
C GLN A 22 -11.29 -8.78 -13.99
N CYS A 23 -10.00 -8.89 -13.68
CA CYS A 23 -9.45 -10.10 -13.08
C CYS A 23 -10.13 -10.32 -11.71
N GLU A 24 -10.74 -11.48 -11.52
CA GLU A 24 -11.44 -11.81 -10.29
C GLU A 24 -10.54 -12.58 -9.34
N LEU A 25 -10.60 -12.21 -8.05
CA LEU A 25 -9.93 -12.96 -7.00
C LEU A 25 -10.85 -14.10 -6.55
N TYR A 26 -10.41 -15.33 -6.74
CA TYR A 26 -11.08 -16.52 -6.21
C TYR A 26 -10.71 -16.72 -4.75
N SER A 27 -11.70 -17.04 -3.93
CA SER A 27 -11.53 -17.32 -2.50
C SER A 27 -12.52 -18.36 -2.04
N PRO A 28 -12.26 -19.12 -0.97
CA PRO A 28 -13.20 -20.10 -0.45
C PRO A 28 -14.55 -19.46 -0.11
N GLY A 29 -15.63 -20.08 -0.55
CA GLY A 29 -16.99 -19.58 -0.29
C GLY A 29 -18.01 -20.05 -1.31
N ALA A 30 -18.60 -19.13 -2.09
CA ALA A 30 -19.78 -19.40 -2.89
C ALA A 30 -19.58 -20.38 -4.06
N LEU A 31 -18.43 -20.36 -4.73
CA LEU A 31 -18.19 -21.18 -5.94
C LEU A 31 -17.32 -22.40 -5.65
N PHE A 32 -16.26 -22.24 -4.87
CA PHE A 32 -15.26 -23.29 -4.62
C PHE A 32 -14.97 -23.38 -3.12
N SER A 33 -14.77 -24.60 -2.65
CA SER A 33 -14.21 -24.88 -1.32
C SER A 33 -12.70 -24.62 -1.31
N TRP A 34 -12.10 -24.51 -0.13
CA TRP A 34 -10.65 -24.33 -0.02
C TRP A 34 -9.84 -25.51 -0.60
N PRO A 35 -10.19 -26.80 -0.35
CA PRO A 35 -9.50 -27.92 -0.98
C PRO A 35 -9.56 -27.90 -2.51
N GLU A 36 -10.69 -27.51 -3.11
CA GLU A 36 -10.82 -27.39 -4.56
C GLU A 36 -9.89 -26.29 -5.11
N LEU A 37 -9.84 -25.12 -4.48
CA LEU A 37 -8.92 -24.05 -4.89
C LEU A 37 -7.44 -24.47 -4.75
N GLN A 38 -7.11 -25.27 -3.73
CA GLN A 38 -5.76 -25.81 -3.58
C GLN A 38 -5.44 -26.84 -4.68
N ALA A 39 -6.37 -27.74 -5.02
CA ALA A 39 -6.20 -28.68 -6.11
C ALA A 39 -6.01 -27.94 -7.45
N MET A 40 -6.87 -26.95 -7.75
CA MET A 40 -6.75 -26.11 -8.95
C MET A 40 -5.41 -25.36 -9.01
N ALA A 41 -4.88 -24.95 -7.88
CA ALA A 41 -3.55 -24.31 -7.83
C ALA A 41 -2.42 -25.34 -8.05
N ALA A 42 -2.54 -26.55 -7.50
CA ALA A 42 -1.58 -27.63 -7.72
C ALA A 42 -1.56 -28.07 -9.19
N ASP A 43 -2.70 -28.09 -9.86
CA ASP A 43 -2.86 -28.41 -11.29
C ASP A 43 -2.48 -27.25 -12.22
N GLY A 44 -2.07 -26.07 -11.67
CA GLY A 44 -1.70 -24.88 -12.46
C GLY A 44 -2.88 -24.13 -13.09
N VAL A 45 -4.12 -24.49 -12.76
CA VAL A 45 -5.35 -23.81 -13.21
C VAL A 45 -5.52 -22.46 -12.55
N LEU A 46 -5.01 -22.30 -11.31
CA LEU A 46 -4.97 -21.05 -10.57
C LEU A 46 -3.55 -20.79 -10.03
N THR A 47 -3.27 -19.54 -9.75
CA THR A 47 -2.05 -19.11 -9.03
C THR A 47 -2.45 -18.52 -7.69
N GLN A 48 -1.86 -18.99 -6.61
CA GLN A 48 -2.08 -18.42 -5.28
C GLN A 48 -1.46 -17.02 -5.21
N LEU A 49 -2.26 -16.02 -4.86
CA LEU A 49 -1.79 -14.64 -4.67
C LEU A 49 -1.37 -14.37 -3.22
N TYR A 50 -2.17 -14.79 -2.27
CA TYR A 50 -1.89 -14.72 -0.84
C TYR A 50 -2.87 -15.60 -0.06
N GLN A 51 -2.35 -16.52 0.75
CA GLN A 51 -3.11 -17.43 1.61
C GLN A 51 -4.33 -18.08 0.91
N ARG A 52 -5.53 -17.51 1.10
CA ARG A 52 -6.80 -18.01 0.54
C ARG A 52 -7.27 -17.27 -0.71
N GLY A 53 -6.43 -16.41 -1.27
CA GLY A 53 -6.72 -15.66 -2.50
C GLY A 53 -5.98 -16.25 -3.70
N TYR A 54 -6.71 -16.52 -4.79
CA TYR A 54 -6.18 -17.13 -6.00
C TYR A 54 -6.57 -16.32 -7.22
N LEU A 55 -5.74 -16.34 -8.25
CA LEU A 55 -5.94 -15.67 -9.54
C LEU A 55 -5.80 -16.66 -10.69
N PRO A 56 -6.36 -16.38 -11.86
CA PRO A 56 -6.01 -17.09 -13.10
C PRO A 56 -4.49 -16.96 -13.36
N PRO A 57 -3.85 -17.98 -13.96
CA PRO A 57 -2.44 -17.91 -14.33
C PRO A 57 -2.17 -16.73 -15.25
N GLY A 58 -1.07 -16.00 -14.99
CA GLY A 58 -0.70 -14.83 -15.79
C GLY A 58 -1.54 -13.57 -15.54
N ALA A 59 -2.56 -13.63 -14.70
CA ALA A 59 -3.36 -12.47 -14.38
C ALA A 59 -2.55 -11.44 -13.57
N PRO A 60 -2.61 -10.13 -13.93
CA PRO A 60 -1.87 -9.11 -13.22
C PRO A 60 -2.45 -8.89 -11.82
N ALA A 61 -1.62 -9.07 -10.80
CA ALA A 61 -1.98 -8.81 -9.41
C ALA A 61 -2.01 -7.30 -9.14
N SER A 62 -3.16 -6.65 -9.37
CA SER A 62 -3.35 -5.23 -9.09
C SER A 62 -3.28 -4.94 -7.57
N PRO A 63 -3.01 -3.67 -7.17
CA PRO A 63 -3.07 -3.27 -5.76
C PRO A 63 -4.40 -3.61 -5.09
N GLN A 64 -5.52 -3.47 -5.80
CA GLN A 64 -6.86 -3.81 -5.31
C GLN A 64 -6.99 -5.31 -5.02
N LEU A 65 -6.48 -6.16 -5.91
CA LEU A 65 -6.53 -7.62 -5.74
C LEU A 65 -5.63 -8.07 -4.58
N ARG A 66 -4.43 -7.50 -4.44
CA ARG A 66 -3.54 -7.77 -3.30
C ARG A 66 -4.16 -7.31 -1.99
N ALA A 67 -4.78 -6.13 -1.95
CA ALA A 67 -5.48 -5.64 -0.76
C ALA A 67 -6.66 -6.54 -0.40
N ARG A 68 -7.44 -7.00 -1.41
CA ARG A 68 -8.54 -7.95 -1.21
C ARG A 68 -8.05 -9.30 -0.68
N ALA A 69 -6.94 -9.82 -1.22
CA ALA A 69 -6.32 -11.06 -0.72
C ALA A 69 -5.84 -10.89 0.73
N ALA A 70 -5.19 -9.77 1.07
CA ALA A 70 -4.82 -9.45 2.45
C ALA A 70 -6.04 -9.34 3.37
N ALA A 71 -7.14 -8.73 2.89
CA ALA A 71 -8.39 -8.62 3.65
C ALA A 71 -8.98 -9.98 4.02
N LEU A 72 -8.83 -11.01 3.18
CA LEU A 72 -9.29 -12.38 3.48
C LEU A 72 -8.53 -13.00 4.66
N ALA A 73 -7.27 -12.60 4.86
CA ALA A 73 -6.45 -13.07 5.97
C ALA A 73 -6.69 -12.32 7.29
N VAL A 74 -7.39 -11.18 7.24
CA VAL A 74 -7.73 -10.39 8.43
C VAL A 74 -9.15 -10.75 8.89
N ALA A 75 -9.29 -11.10 10.17
CA ALA A 75 -10.58 -11.43 10.75
C ALA A 75 -11.61 -10.29 10.53
N PRO A 76 -12.84 -10.58 10.10
CA PRO A 76 -13.85 -9.56 9.78
C PRO A 76 -14.09 -8.57 10.92
N ALA A 77 -14.09 -9.06 12.16
CA ALA A 77 -14.35 -8.25 13.37
C ALA A 77 -13.34 -7.11 13.61
N ILE A 78 -12.11 -7.24 13.08
CA ILE A 78 -11.05 -6.25 13.28
C ILE A 78 -10.70 -5.50 11.99
N ARG A 79 -11.18 -5.95 10.83
CA ARG A 79 -10.78 -5.44 9.51
C ARG A 79 -10.94 -3.92 9.35
N GLN A 80 -12.03 -3.36 9.90
CA GLN A 80 -12.30 -1.92 9.88
C GLN A 80 -11.51 -1.11 10.93
N ARG A 81 -10.77 -1.78 11.80
CA ARG A 81 -10.06 -1.17 12.93
C ARG A 81 -8.54 -1.23 12.77
N VAL A 82 -8.05 -1.87 11.72
CA VAL A 82 -6.64 -2.04 11.41
C VAL A 82 -6.33 -1.49 10.03
N VAL A 83 -5.08 -1.08 9.82
CA VAL A 83 -4.58 -0.56 8.55
C VAL A 83 -3.40 -1.43 8.13
N ALA A 84 -3.43 -1.99 6.92
CA ALA A 84 -2.24 -2.65 6.36
C ALA A 84 -1.13 -1.61 6.18
N GLY A 85 0.05 -1.88 6.78
CA GLY A 85 1.15 -0.92 6.77
C GLY A 85 2.51 -1.58 6.49
N ARG A 86 3.57 -0.77 6.53
CA ARG A 86 4.95 -1.23 6.36
C ARG A 86 5.11 -2.11 5.11
N MET A 87 5.77 -3.27 5.23
CA MET A 87 6.02 -4.19 4.12
C MET A 87 4.74 -4.78 3.53
N THR A 88 3.66 -4.94 4.31
CA THR A 88 2.36 -5.37 3.79
C THR A 88 1.78 -4.35 2.82
N ALA A 89 1.79 -3.07 3.17
CA ALA A 89 1.33 -2.02 2.25
C ALA A 89 2.25 -1.89 1.03
N ALA A 90 3.58 -1.98 1.21
CA ALA A 90 4.52 -2.00 0.09
C ALA A 90 4.25 -3.17 -0.87
N TRP A 91 3.94 -4.38 -0.36
CA TRP A 91 3.51 -5.50 -1.18
C TRP A 91 2.17 -5.26 -1.87
N ILE A 92 1.20 -4.68 -1.18
CA ILE A 92 -0.10 -4.31 -1.78
C ILE A 92 0.12 -3.37 -2.97
N TYR A 93 0.98 -2.37 -2.84
CA TYR A 93 1.37 -1.48 -3.94
C TYR A 93 2.24 -2.17 -5.01
N GLY A 94 2.62 -3.43 -4.83
CA GLY A 94 3.49 -4.16 -5.76
C GLY A 94 4.96 -3.74 -5.71
N CYS A 95 5.38 -3.15 -4.59
CA CYS A 95 6.74 -2.63 -4.38
C CYS A 95 7.58 -3.50 -3.43
N ALA A 96 7.05 -4.64 -3.00
CA ALA A 96 7.74 -5.60 -2.14
C ALA A 96 7.28 -7.03 -2.43
N ALA A 97 8.05 -8.01 -1.97
CA ALA A 97 7.65 -9.41 -1.97
C ALA A 97 6.47 -9.66 -1.02
N GLU A 98 5.79 -10.78 -1.21
CA GLU A 98 4.73 -11.28 -0.35
C GLU A 98 5.23 -11.39 1.10
N PRO A 99 4.47 -10.85 2.08
CA PRO A 99 4.86 -10.95 3.48
C PRO A 99 4.42 -12.28 4.11
N ASP A 100 5.30 -12.91 4.88
CA ASP A 100 4.95 -14.11 5.68
C ASP A 100 3.87 -13.80 6.70
N ARG A 101 3.88 -12.58 7.25
CA ARG A 101 2.91 -12.08 8.23
C ARG A 101 2.49 -10.67 7.86
N LEU A 102 1.18 -10.40 7.96
CA LEU A 102 0.66 -9.06 7.71
C LEU A 102 1.07 -8.10 8.83
N ALA A 103 1.73 -7.01 8.48
CA ALA A 103 1.97 -5.88 9.38
C ALA A 103 0.74 -4.98 9.38
N LEU A 104 0.04 -4.95 10.50
CA LEU A 104 -1.19 -4.18 10.70
C LEU A 104 -0.93 -3.06 11.69
N LEU A 105 -1.29 -1.86 11.30
CA LEU A 105 -1.22 -0.66 12.13
C LEU A 105 -2.53 -0.49 12.88
N VAL A 106 -2.42 -0.11 14.13
CA VAL A 106 -3.55 0.22 15.01
C VAL A 106 -3.39 1.65 15.48
N ASP A 107 -4.42 2.46 15.33
CA ASP A 107 -4.38 3.83 15.81
C ASP A 107 -4.31 3.86 17.35
N ALA A 108 -3.27 4.50 17.89
CA ALA A 108 -3.05 4.67 19.32
C ALA A 108 -4.24 5.33 20.05
N ASN A 109 -5.04 6.13 19.31
CA ASN A 109 -6.25 6.75 19.84
C ASN A 109 -7.45 5.79 19.93
N ARG A 110 -7.35 4.59 19.30
CA ARG A 110 -8.43 3.60 19.23
C ARG A 110 -7.95 2.29 19.87
N ARG A 111 -7.88 2.24 21.19
CA ARG A 111 -7.45 1.03 21.93
C ARG A 111 -8.28 -0.18 21.54
N ILE A 112 -7.61 -1.26 21.16
CA ILE A 112 -8.22 -2.56 20.85
C ILE A 112 -7.58 -3.59 21.80
N SER A 113 -8.25 -3.90 22.88
CA SER A 113 -7.75 -4.83 23.89
C SER A 113 -7.64 -6.29 23.45
N SER A 114 -8.30 -6.67 22.34
CA SER A 114 -8.44 -8.06 21.88
C SER A 114 -7.49 -8.47 20.73
N LEU A 115 -6.52 -7.62 20.32
CA LEU A 115 -5.71 -7.86 19.12
C LEU A 115 -4.52 -8.79 19.30
N ARG A 116 -4.20 -9.24 20.51
CA ARG A 116 -2.94 -9.94 20.79
C ARG A 116 -2.78 -11.32 20.15
N SER A 117 -3.79 -11.87 19.47
CA SER A 117 -3.80 -13.29 19.06
C SER A 117 -4.24 -13.61 17.64
N ALA A 118 -4.15 -12.67 16.67
CA ALA A 118 -4.45 -13.04 15.28
C ALA A 118 -3.23 -13.75 14.64
N ARG A 119 -3.38 -15.05 14.35
CA ARG A 119 -2.36 -15.83 13.64
C ARG A 119 -2.06 -15.18 12.29
N GLY A 120 -0.78 -15.11 11.90
CA GLY A 120 -0.37 -14.55 10.61
C GLY A 120 -0.33 -13.02 10.54
N CYS A 121 -0.57 -12.31 11.66
CA CYS A 121 -0.48 -10.86 11.72
C CYS A 121 0.50 -10.38 12.81
N THR A 122 1.08 -9.21 12.59
CA THR A 122 1.81 -8.43 13.61
C THR A 122 1.11 -7.08 13.76
N PHE A 123 0.94 -6.61 15.00
CA PHE A 123 0.26 -5.34 15.27
C PHE A 123 1.26 -4.29 15.73
N HIS A 124 1.11 -3.08 15.21
CA HIS A 124 1.95 -1.95 15.53
C HIS A 124 1.07 -0.76 15.90
N GLU A 125 1.20 -0.29 17.12
CA GLU A 125 0.51 0.91 17.58
C GLU A 125 1.19 2.14 17.00
N VAL A 126 0.42 3.00 16.32
CA VAL A 126 0.90 4.20 15.63
C VAL A 126 -0.12 5.32 15.74
N ARG A 127 0.32 6.57 15.53
CA ARG A 127 -0.60 7.70 15.31
C ARG A 127 -0.83 7.85 13.82
N LEU A 128 -2.11 7.87 13.42
CA LEU A 128 -2.53 8.03 12.04
C LEU A 128 -3.16 9.41 11.85
N GLY A 129 -2.69 10.13 10.85
CA GLY A 129 -3.29 11.37 10.38
C GLY A 129 -4.37 11.14 9.32
N PRO A 130 -5.10 12.20 8.94
CA PRO A 130 -6.23 12.08 8.01
C PRO A 130 -5.82 11.64 6.59
N PHE A 131 -4.57 11.87 6.19
CA PHE A 131 -4.05 11.50 4.86
C PHE A 131 -3.17 10.25 4.87
N ASP A 132 -3.07 9.58 6.01
CA ASP A 132 -2.19 8.41 6.17
C ASP A 132 -2.83 7.12 5.69
N VAL A 133 -4.13 7.12 5.37
CA VAL A 133 -4.90 5.90 5.11
C VAL A 133 -5.77 6.05 3.88
N VAL A 134 -5.82 4.99 3.07
CA VAL A 134 -6.72 4.85 1.91
C VAL A 134 -7.51 3.54 2.03
N SER A 135 -8.73 3.53 1.51
CA SER A 135 -9.54 2.31 1.43
C SER A 135 -9.25 1.59 0.11
N MET A 136 -8.93 0.31 0.17
CA MET A 136 -8.58 -0.49 -1.01
C MET A 136 -8.94 -1.95 -0.80
N GLY A 137 -9.67 -2.58 -1.74
CA GLY A 137 -9.98 -4.01 -1.71
C GLY A 137 -10.70 -4.50 -0.45
N GLY A 138 -11.46 -3.62 0.23
CA GLY A 138 -12.14 -3.95 1.49
C GLY A 138 -11.22 -3.93 2.73
N LEU A 139 -10.03 -3.36 2.62
CA LEU A 139 -9.07 -3.16 3.71
C LEU A 139 -8.64 -1.69 3.74
N MET A 140 -8.34 -1.18 4.92
CA MET A 140 -7.65 0.09 5.07
C MET A 140 -6.15 -0.15 4.88
N VAL A 141 -5.49 0.67 4.07
CA VAL A 141 -4.06 0.55 3.71
C VAL A 141 -3.38 1.89 3.97
N SER A 142 -2.16 1.90 4.51
CA SER A 142 -1.42 3.14 4.64
C SER A 142 -1.15 3.77 3.26
N SER A 143 -1.32 5.08 3.16
CA SER A 143 -1.06 5.81 1.91
C SER A 143 0.38 5.57 1.42
N PRO A 144 0.68 5.75 0.13
CA PRO A 144 2.02 5.46 -0.40
C PRO A 144 3.14 6.21 0.34
N LEU A 145 2.95 7.50 0.63
CA LEU A 145 3.94 8.29 1.38
C LEU A 145 4.08 7.79 2.83
N ARG A 146 2.96 7.48 3.50
CA ARG A 146 2.98 6.90 4.85
C ARG A 146 3.65 5.52 4.85
N THR A 147 3.39 4.70 3.86
CA THR A 147 4.05 3.41 3.68
C THR A 147 5.56 3.57 3.55
N ALA A 148 6.02 4.48 2.69
CA ALA A 148 7.44 4.76 2.52
C ALA A 148 8.10 5.27 3.81
N LEU A 149 7.41 6.15 4.55
CA LEU A 149 7.88 6.65 5.85
C LEU A 149 8.04 5.51 6.87
N ASP A 150 7.01 4.67 7.03
CA ASP A 150 7.03 3.56 7.98
C ASP A 150 8.08 2.50 7.59
N VAL A 151 8.29 2.23 6.30
CA VAL A 151 9.35 1.34 5.80
C VAL A 151 10.72 1.92 6.10
N ALA A 152 10.95 3.21 5.85
CA ALA A 152 12.23 3.87 6.15
C ALA A 152 12.55 3.83 7.64
N LEU A 153 11.57 4.05 8.51
CA LEU A 153 11.76 4.15 9.96
C LEU A 153 11.88 2.78 10.65
N HIS A 154 11.12 1.78 10.21
CA HIS A 154 10.88 0.57 11.02
C HIS A 154 11.27 -0.75 10.37
N VAL A 155 11.76 -0.75 9.13
CA VAL A 155 12.17 -1.96 8.42
C VAL A 155 13.68 -1.97 8.25
N GLU A 156 14.30 -3.14 8.39
CA GLU A 156 15.74 -3.32 8.20
C GLU A 156 16.18 -2.93 6.79
N ALA A 157 17.40 -2.42 6.65
CA ALA A 157 17.89 -1.80 5.42
C ALA A 157 17.81 -2.74 4.21
N GLU A 158 18.14 -4.01 4.40
CA GLU A 158 18.13 -5.04 3.34
C GLU A 158 16.75 -5.18 2.67
N ARG A 159 15.68 -5.07 3.45
CA ARG A 159 14.30 -5.15 2.95
C ARG A 159 13.73 -3.78 2.60
N ALA A 160 14.14 -2.74 3.33
CA ALA A 160 13.61 -1.37 3.17
C ALA A 160 14.09 -0.74 1.86
N VAL A 161 15.39 -0.84 1.54
CA VAL A 161 15.98 -0.16 0.38
C VAL A 161 15.33 -0.61 -0.93
N PRO A 162 15.20 -1.91 -1.24
CA PRO A 162 14.50 -2.34 -2.47
C PRO A 162 13.04 -1.88 -2.52
N ALA A 163 12.31 -1.95 -1.41
CA ALA A 163 10.92 -1.53 -1.36
C ALA A 163 10.76 -0.01 -1.56
N LEU A 164 11.63 0.79 -0.95
CA LEU A 164 11.66 2.26 -1.13
C LEU A 164 12.02 2.63 -2.56
N THR A 165 13.02 1.97 -3.15
CA THR A 165 13.40 2.17 -4.55
C THR A 165 12.19 1.89 -5.47
N ALA A 166 11.48 0.78 -5.25
CA ALA A 166 10.29 0.44 -6.03
C ALA A 166 9.12 1.43 -5.83
N LEU A 167 8.91 1.94 -4.60
CA LEU A 167 7.90 2.97 -4.31
C LEU A 167 8.22 4.30 -5.01
N LEU A 168 9.50 4.71 -5.02
CA LEU A 168 9.96 5.93 -5.67
C LEU A 168 9.94 5.83 -7.20
N ALA A 169 10.17 4.65 -7.75
CA ALA A 169 10.18 4.40 -9.19
C ALA A 169 8.78 4.41 -9.83
N ARG A 170 7.70 4.52 -9.05
CA ARG A 170 6.31 4.52 -9.52
C ARG A 170 5.67 5.90 -9.40
N PRO A 171 5.63 6.69 -10.49
CA PRO A 171 5.07 8.04 -10.47
C PRO A 171 3.61 8.09 -10.03
N GLU A 172 2.83 7.04 -10.33
CA GLU A 172 1.42 6.92 -9.97
C GLU A 172 1.19 6.87 -8.45
N LEU A 173 2.19 6.49 -7.67
CA LEU A 173 2.12 6.49 -6.21
C LEU A 173 2.41 7.85 -5.60
N GLY A 174 2.96 8.80 -6.37
CA GLY A 174 3.24 10.15 -5.91
C GLY A 174 4.31 10.28 -4.80
N VAL A 175 5.06 9.21 -4.54
CA VAL A 175 6.13 9.23 -3.52
C VAL A 175 7.37 9.88 -4.14
N ARG A 176 7.83 10.99 -3.53
CA ARG A 176 9.05 11.69 -3.94
C ARG A 176 10.08 11.65 -2.82
N LEU A 177 11.35 11.42 -3.16
CA LEU A 177 12.44 11.32 -2.18
C LEU A 177 12.55 12.58 -1.31
N ARG A 178 12.36 13.77 -1.89
CA ARG A 178 12.33 15.03 -1.16
C ARG A 178 11.22 15.08 -0.11
N LEU A 179 10.00 14.68 -0.47
CA LEU A 179 8.88 14.65 0.47
C LEU A 179 9.10 13.62 1.57
N LEU A 180 9.65 12.46 1.23
CA LEU A 180 9.97 11.42 2.20
C LEU A 180 11.04 11.88 3.20
N ARG A 181 12.08 12.56 2.74
CA ARG A 181 13.09 13.17 3.63
C ARG A 181 12.46 14.18 4.57
N LEU A 182 11.63 15.09 4.06
CA LEU A 182 10.92 16.08 4.89
C LEU A 182 10.00 15.38 5.92
N ALA A 183 9.31 14.31 5.53
CA ALA A 183 8.45 13.54 6.45
C ALA A 183 9.27 12.85 7.56
N VAL A 184 10.44 12.29 7.24
CA VAL A 184 11.37 11.73 8.25
C VAL A 184 11.87 12.82 9.18
N ASP A 185 12.21 13.99 8.63
CA ASP A 185 12.70 15.14 9.42
C ASP A 185 11.62 15.74 10.33
N ALA A 186 10.38 15.80 9.86
CA ALA A 186 9.24 16.26 10.63
C ALA A 186 8.77 15.26 11.70
N SER A 187 9.25 14.02 11.67
CA SER A 187 8.88 12.99 12.64
C SER A 187 9.58 13.24 13.98
N PRO A 188 8.89 13.76 15.03
CA PRO A 188 9.54 14.11 16.29
C PRO A 188 9.89 12.84 17.08
N ARG A 189 11.08 12.81 17.67
CA ARG A 189 11.53 11.82 18.67
C ARG A 189 11.45 10.35 18.24
N VAL A 190 11.68 10.05 16.95
CA VAL A 190 11.69 8.65 16.49
C VAL A 190 13.09 8.07 16.68
N PRO A 191 13.27 6.98 17.45
CA PRO A 191 14.60 6.38 17.72
C PRO A 191 15.37 6.03 16.45
N HIS A 192 14.69 5.73 15.35
CA HIS A 192 15.25 5.22 14.10
C HIS A 192 15.48 6.29 13.02
N ARG A 193 15.29 7.58 13.32
CA ARG A 193 15.43 8.67 12.33
C ARG A 193 16.79 8.67 11.63
N ARG A 194 17.89 8.52 12.39
CA ARG A 194 19.24 8.49 11.80
C ARG A 194 19.42 7.32 10.83
N ALA A 195 18.96 6.14 11.22
CA ALA A 195 18.98 4.96 10.35
C ALA A 195 18.09 5.13 9.10
N ALA A 196 16.93 5.77 9.23
CA ALA A 196 16.06 6.09 8.10
C ALA A 196 16.76 7.03 7.11
N LEU A 197 17.36 8.12 7.59
CA LEU A 197 18.09 9.06 6.74
C LEU A 197 19.28 8.38 6.04
N ALA A 198 20.00 7.48 6.71
CA ALA A 198 21.07 6.69 6.08
C ALA A 198 20.53 5.80 4.93
N LYS A 199 19.38 5.12 5.12
CA LYS A 199 18.72 4.36 4.06
C LYS A 199 18.34 5.27 2.87
N LEU A 200 17.76 6.46 3.14
CA LEU A 200 17.38 7.40 2.10
C LEU A 200 18.57 8.00 1.36
N SER A 201 19.74 8.11 2.02
CA SER A 201 20.97 8.56 1.37
C SER A 201 21.56 7.52 0.42
N ALA A 202 21.26 6.23 0.65
CA ALA A 202 21.67 5.14 -0.24
C ALA A 202 20.77 5.00 -1.49
N LEU A 203 19.63 5.72 -1.55
CA LEU A 203 18.74 5.67 -2.70
C LEU A 203 19.22 6.67 -3.76
N ALA A 204 19.41 6.21 -4.99
CA ALA A 204 19.63 7.11 -6.12
C ALA A 204 18.37 7.97 -6.33
N PRO A 205 18.50 9.27 -6.65
CA PRO A 205 17.34 10.06 -7.03
C PRO A 205 16.70 9.46 -8.28
N PRO A 206 15.35 9.43 -8.39
CA PRO A 206 14.67 8.98 -9.58
C PRO A 206 15.09 9.88 -10.78
N PRO A 207 15.16 9.31 -12.00
CA PRO A 207 15.51 10.11 -13.17
C PRO A 207 14.54 11.28 -13.31
N GLY A 208 15.08 12.52 -13.33
CA GLY A 208 14.32 13.77 -13.48
C GLY A 208 14.05 14.54 -12.17
N GLU A 209 14.45 14.05 -11.01
CA GLU A 209 14.39 14.85 -9.77
C GLU A 209 15.69 15.68 -9.63
N PRO A 210 15.64 17.03 -9.57
CA PRO A 210 16.83 17.84 -9.42
C PRO A 210 17.50 17.59 -8.07
N LEU A 211 18.81 17.40 -8.07
CA LEU A 211 19.61 17.22 -6.86
C LEU A 211 19.46 18.44 -5.95
N PRO A 212 19.25 18.26 -4.63
CA PRO A 212 19.24 19.39 -3.70
C PRO A 212 20.67 19.97 -3.61
N GLY A 213 20.90 21.17 -4.15
CA GLY A 213 22.16 21.90 -4.00
C GLY A 213 22.87 22.32 -5.29
N GLY A 214 22.33 22.08 -6.45
CA GLY A 214 22.87 22.64 -7.70
C GLY A 214 22.49 24.12 -7.82
N THR A 215 23.36 25.02 -7.31
CA THR A 215 23.32 26.44 -7.66
C THR A 215 23.59 26.50 -9.17
N ALA A 216 22.65 27.02 -9.95
CA ALA A 216 22.88 27.29 -11.38
C ALA A 216 24.14 28.16 -11.53
N PRO A 217 25.07 27.82 -12.44
CA PRO A 217 26.16 28.71 -12.73
C PRO A 217 25.58 30.02 -13.27
N GLY A 218 25.85 31.13 -12.54
CA GLY A 218 25.43 32.47 -12.94
C GLY A 218 25.90 32.75 -14.35
N GLU A 219 25.00 33.14 -15.22
CA GLU A 219 25.30 33.73 -16.50
C GLU A 219 26.17 35.00 -16.25
N ALA A 220 27.45 34.92 -16.54
CA ALA A 220 28.31 36.07 -16.63
C ALA A 220 27.87 36.90 -17.84
N GLY A 221 27.18 38.00 -17.60
CA GLY A 221 26.82 38.97 -18.62
C GLY A 221 28.08 39.55 -19.31
N PRO A 222 28.02 39.89 -20.59
CA PRO A 222 29.16 40.41 -21.34
C PRO A 222 29.51 41.83 -20.86
N VAL A 223 30.76 42.00 -20.46
CA VAL A 223 31.36 43.28 -20.17
C VAL A 223 31.42 44.12 -21.46
N GLY A 224 30.64 45.19 -21.49
CA GLY A 224 30.63 46.14 -22.59
C GLY A 224 31.98 46.88 -22.68
N ALA A 225 32.68 46.72 -23.82
CA ALA A 225 33.84 47.47 -24.20
C ALA A 225 33.45 48.92 -24.54
N GLY A 226 33.80 49.86 -23.66
CA GLY A 226 33.74 51.29 -23.95
C GLY A 226 34.78 51.69 -24.99
N ARG A 227 34.33 52.21 -26.10
CA ARG A 227 35.19 52.95 -27.03
C ARG A 227 35.19 54.40 -26.63
N ARG A 228 36.40 54.90 -26.38
CA ARG A 228 36.72 56.35 -26.41
C ARG A 228 37.05 56.73 -27.86
N GLY A 229 36.60 57.87 -28.30
CA GLY A 229 36.96 58.63 -29.48
C GLY A 229 36.30 59.98 -29.40
#